data_c8621606cb3201754b16048574cd25ec
#
_entry.id   c8621606cb3201754b16048574cd25ec
#
_cell.length_a   1.000
_cell.length_b   1.000
_cell.length_c   1.000
_cell.angle_alpha   90.00
_cell.angle_beta   90.00
_cell.angle_gamma   90.00
#
_symmetry.space_group_name_H-M   'P 1'
#
loop_
_entity.id
_entity.type
_entity.pdbx_description
1 polymer ?
#
loop_
_entity_poly.entity_id
_entity_poly.type
_entity_poly.pdbx_seq_one_letter_code
_entity_poly.pdbx_strand_id
1 'polypeptide(L)'
;MEHPLKTLWEKQSRLVIGFMSGTSADGVDAALVRITGFGTQTRAEQLGFRFVPFSDEVRAEILRLAGGGPASAADFCRMNFLLGELFCEAGEALCAQTGTKLSDID
;
A
#
# COMPACT_ATOMS: atom_id res chain seq x y z
N MET A 1 -29.77 -3.33 1.95
CA MET A 1 -28.50 -2.81 1.44
C MET A 1 -27.42 -3.88 1.53
N GLU A 2 -26.75 -4.16 0.43
CA GLU A 2 -25.66 -5.12 0.45
C GLU A 2 -24.39 -4.52 1.05
N HIS A 3 -23.66 -5.37 1.76
CA HIS A 3 -22.36 -4.95 2.29
C HIS A 3 -21.38 -4.73 1.13
N PRO A 4 -20.58 -3.63 1.15
CA PRO A 4 -19.63 -3.34 0.06
C PRO A 4 -18.68 -4.49 -0.26
N LEU A 5 -18.27 -5.25 0.73
CA LEU A 5 -17.38 -6.40 0.54
C LEU A 5 -18.04 -7.55 -0.21
N LYS A 6 -19.38 -7.65 -0.19
CA LYS A 6 -20.07 -8.71 -0.90
C LYS A 6 -19.83 -8.65 -2.41
N THR A 7 -19.91 -7.45 -2.98
CA THR A 7 -19.60 -7.25 -4.40
C THR A 7 -18.18 -7.68 -4.71
N LEU A 8 -17.24 -7.33 -3.85
CA LEU A 8 -15.84 -7.69 -4.01
C LEU A 8 -15.62 -9.21 -3.98
N TRP A 9 -16.31 -9.92 -3.05
CA TRP A 9 -16.21 -11.37 -2.94
C TRP A 9 -16.77 -12.10 -4.16
N GLU A 10 -17.76 -11.52 -4.82
CA GLU A 10 -18.42 -12.13 -5.97
C GLU A 10 -17.69 -11.85 -7.28
N LYS A 11 -16.76 -10.90 -7.31
CA LYS A 11 -16.02 -10.58 -8.52
C LYS A 11 -15.05 -11.69 -8.89
N GLN A 12 -15.14 -12.15 -10.14
CA GLN A 12 -14.23 -13.17 -10.66
C GLN A 12 -12.81 -12.65 -10.84
N SER A 13 -12.66 -11.36 -11.11
CA SER A 13 -11.37 -10.69 -11.27
C SER A 13 -11.33 -9.41 -10.44
N ARG A 14 -10.25 -9.20 -9.70
CA ARG A 14 -10.06 -8.06 -8.82
C ARG A 14 -8.71 -7.43 -9.08
N LEU A 15 -8.66 -6.09 -9.10
CA LEU A 15 -7.41 -5.35 -9.15
C LEU A 15 -7.06 -4.90 -7.73
N VAL A 16 -5.89 -5.26 -7.28
CA VAL A 16 -5.43 -5.00 -5.91
C VAL A 16 -4.06 -4.36 -5.94
N ILE A 17 -3.84 -3.38 -5.07
CA ILE A 17 -2.50 -2.85 -4.83
C ILE A 17 -2.03 -3.35 -3.48
N GLY A 18 -0.90 -4.03 -3.47
CA GLY A 18 -0.22 -4.43 -2.25
C GLY A 18 0.91 -3.47 -1.93
N PHE A 19 1.01 -3.08 -0.67
CA PHE A 19 2.08 -2.21 -0.20
C PHE A 19 2.95 -2.93 0.80
N MET A 20 4.24 -2.64 0.76
CA MET A 20 5.18 -3.16 1.75
C MET A 20 6.22 -2.10 2.09
N SER A 21 6.49 -1.92 3.38
CA SER A 21 7.63 -1.17 3.85
C SER A 21 8.34 -2.03 4.89
N GLY A 22 9.57 -2.43 4.58
CA GLY A 22 10.34 -3.33 5.45
C GLY A 22 11.04 -2.63 6.60
N THR A 23 11.76 -3.41 7.39
CA THR A 23 12.47 -2.95 8.60
C THR A 23 13.60 -1.97 8.31
N SER A 24 14.11 -1.95 7.08
CA SER A 24 15.12 -0.96 6.63
C SER A 24 14.54 0.45 6.51
N ALA A 25 13.21 0.57 6.43
CA ALA A 25 12.50 1.84 6.30
C ALA A 25 12.97 2.71 5.13
N ASP A 26 13.35 2.08 4.02
CA ASP A 26 13.88 2.78 2.85
C ASP A 26 12.79 3.46 2.02
N GLY A 27 11.60 2.89 2.01
CA GLY A 27 10.49 3.40 1.20
C GLY A 27 9.34 2.41 1.16
N VAL A 28 8.48 2.59 0.18
CA VAL A 28 7.29 1.77 -0.04
C VAL A 28 7.43 1.01 -1.35
N ASP A 29 7.27 -0.30 -1.27
CA ASP A 29 7.08 -1.14 -2.45
C ASP A 29 5.58 -1.21 -2.73
N ALA A 30 5.17 -0.94 -3.96
CA ALA A 30 3.78 -1.04 -4.39
C ALA A 30 3.69 -1.96 -5.59
N ALA A 31 2.82 -2.94 -5.52
CA ALA A 31 2.59 -3.90 -6.60
C ALA A 31 1.12 -3.88 -7.01
N LEU A 32 0.88 -3.76 -8.30
CA LEU A 32 -0.46 -3.89 -8.87
C LEU A 32 -0.65 -5.33 -9.33
N VAL A 33 -1.67 -5.98 -8.82
CA VAL A 33 -1.91 -7.39 -9.04
C VAL A 33 -3.35 -7.61 -9.48
N ARG A 34 -3.54 -8.41 -10.51
CA ARG A 34 -4.85 -8.94 -10.86
C ARG A 34 -5.00 -10.30 -10.19
N ILE A 35 -6.04 -10.44 -9.39
CA ILE A 35 -6.37 -11.70 -8.72
C ILE A 35 -7.64 -12.23 -9.37
N THR A 36 -7.58 -13.47 -9.88
CA THR A 36 -8.69 -14.15 -10.56
C THR A 36 -9.01 -15.44 -9.84
N GLY A 37 -10.31 -15.73 -9.72
CA GLY A 37 -10.78 -16.98 -9.11
C GLY A 37 -10.84 -16.94 -7.59
N PHE A 38 -11.12 -18.09 -7.01
CA PHE A 38 -11.34 -18.25 -5.57
C PHE A 38 -10.72 -19.55 -5.06
N GLY A 39 -10.36 -19.57 -3.79
CA GLY A 39 -9.83 -20.75 -3.13
C GLY A 39 -8.60 -21.30 -3.84
N THR A 40 -8.60 -22.59 -4.11
CA THR A 40 -7.49 -23.28 -4.78
C THR A 40 -7.37 -22.93 -6.27
N GLN A 41 -8.39 -22.28 -6.83
CA GLN A 41 -8.40 -21.81 -8.22
C GLN A 41 -7.87 -20.38 -8.37
N THR A 42 -7.43 -19.79 -7.28
CA THR A 42 -6.92 -18.41 -7.30
C THR A 42 -5.66 -18.30 -8.14
N ARG A 43 -5.62 -17.30 -9.02
CA ARG A 43 -4.45 -16.94 -9.80
C ARG A 43 -4.12 -15.47 -9.56
N ALA A 44 -2.84 -15.16 -9.50
CA ALA A 44 -2.34 -13.81 -9.32
C ALA A 44 -1.38 -13.46 -10.45
N GLU A 45 -1.57 -12.28 -11.04
CA GLU A 45 -0.71 -11.75 -12.10
C GLU A 45 -0.26 -10.37 -11.69
N GLN A 46 1.05 -10.15 -11.60
CA GLN A 46 1.60 -8.84 -11.33
C GLN A 46 1.58 -8.01 -12.60
N LEU A 47 0.87 -6.88 -12.56
CA LEU A 47 0.71 -5.97 -13.69
C LEU A 47 1.68 -4.79 -13.63
N GLY A 48 2.20 -4.47 -12.45
CA GLY A 48 3.14 -3.40 -12.27
C GLY A 48 3.76 -3.41 -10.89
N PHE A 49 4.89 -2.74 -10.78
CA PHE A 49 5.62 -2.60 -9.53
C PHE A 49 6.31 -1.24 -9.50
N ARG A 50 6.31 -0.61 -8.34
CA ARG A 50 7.03 0.63 -8.13
C ARG A 50 7.55 0.73 -6.71
N PHE A 51 8.82 1.08 -6.58
CA PHE A 51 9.42 1.47 -5.31
C PHE A 51 9.43 2.98 -5.20
N VAL A 52 8.92 3.52 -4.10
CA VAL A 52 8.92 4.95 -3.81
C VAL A 52 9.75 5.16 -2.54
N PRO A 53 10.95 5.76 -2.66
CA PRO A 53 11.79 5.96 -1.50
C PRO A 53 11.23 7.01 -0.54
N PHE A 54 11.48 6.82 0.76
CA PHE A 54 11.23 7.86 1.74
C PHE A 54 12.35 8.90 1.68
N SER A 55 12.03 10.14 2.05
CA SER A 55 13.06 11.14 2.27
C SER A 55 13.94 10.73 3.46
N ASP A 56 15.15 11.26 3.54
CA ASP A 56 16.06 10.98 4.65
C ASP A 56 15.43 11.39 5.98
N GLU A 57 14.68 12.49 5.99
CA GLU A 57 13.99 12.99 7.18
C GLU A 57 12.90 12.03 7.65
N VAL A 58 12.08 11.53 6.74
CA VAL A 58 11.01 10.56 7.06
C VAL A 58 11.63 9.27 7.56
N ARG A 59 12.66 8.77 6.88
CA ARG A 59 13.34 7.56 7.29
C ARG A 59 13.92 7.67 8.68
N ALA A 60 14.59 8.79 8.98
CA ALA A 60 15.18 9.03 10.28
C ALA A 60 14.12 9.04 11.39
N GLU A 61 12.95 9.64 11.12
CA GLU A 61 11.86 9.70 12.10
C GLU A 61 11.24 8.31 12.34
N ILE A 62 11.05 7.51 11.27
CA ILE A 62 10.58 6.14 11.41
C ILE A 62 11.52 5.32 12.27
N LEU A 63 12.83 5.40 12.02
CA LEU A 63 13.84 4.66 12.76
C LEU A 63 13.91 5.12 14.22
N ARG A 64 13.74 6.42 14.47
CA ARG A 64 13.70 6.97 15.82
C ARG A 64 12.54 6.38 16.62
N LEU A 65 11.33 6.36 16.03
CA LEU A 65 10.14 5.83 16.68
C LEU A 65 10.21 4.31 16.86
N ALA A 66 10.74 3.60 15.88
CA ALA A 66 10.88 2.15 15.95
C ALA A 66 11.97 1.70 16.93
N GLY A 67 12.93 2.56 17.23
CA GLY A 67 14.08 2.25 18.09
C GLY A 67 13.76 2.18 19.57
N GLY A 68 12.53 2.49 20.00
CA GLY A 68 12.13 2.42 21.41
C GLY A 68 12.65 3.54 22.29
N GLY A 69 13.22 4.60 21.70
CA GLY A 69 13.65 5.78 22.44
C GLY A 69 12.46 6.67 22.87
N PRO A 70 12.74 7.81 23.55
CA PRO A 70 11.67 8.70 24.00
C PRO A 70 10.81 9.19 22.83
N ALA A 71 9.51 9.00 22.95
CA ALA A 71 8.52 9.44 21.96
C ALA A 71 7.19 9.68 22.64
N SER A 72 6.41 10.61 22.12
CA SER A 72 5.08 10.91 22.62
C SER A 72 4.03 10.20 21.80
N ALA A 73 2.81 10.07 22.35
CA ALA A 73 1.67 9.58 21.60
C ALA A 73 1.41 10.42 20.34
N ALA A 74 1.63 11.73 20.44
CA ALA A 74 1.49 12.64 19.30
C ALA A 74 2.45 12.32 18.16
N ASP A 75 3.68 11.88 18.49
CA ASP A 75 4.67 11.48 17.49
C ASP A 75 4.17 10.29 16.67
N PHE A 76 3.63 9.26 17.33
CA PHE A 76 3.07 8.09 16.67
C PHE A 76 1.83 8.44 15.85
N CYS A 77 0.99 9.31 16.37
CA CYS A 77 -0.21 9.76 15.67
C CYS A 77 0.16 10.46 14.35
N ARG A 78 1.11 11.39 14.40
CA ARG A 78 1.59 12.09 13.20
C ARG A 78 2.19 11.11 12.19
N MET A 79 2.99 10.16 12.64
CA MET A 79 3.60 9.16 11.76
C MET A 79 2.54 8.28 11.11
N ASN A 80 1.49 7.90 11.83
CA ASN A 80 0.39 7.12 11.29
C ASN A 80 -0.26 7.82 10.08
N PHE A 81 -0.58 9.11 10.21
CA PHE A 81 -1.15 9.87 9.12
C PHE A 81 -0.17 10.08 7.96
N LEU A 82 1.07 10.38 8.28
CA LEU A 82 2.12 10.59 7.27
C LEU A 82 2.34 9.32 6.44
N LEU A 83 2.43 8.16 7.07
CA LEU A 83 2.60 6.90 6.36
C LEU A 83 1.40 6.61 5.45
N GLY A 84 0.18 6.90 5.93
CA GLY A 84 -1.02 6.77 5.11
C GLY A 84 -0.94 7.61 3.83
N GLU A 85 -0.52 8.87 3.96
CA GLU A 85 -0.33 9.76 2.81
C GLU A 85 0.75 9.25 1.86
N LEU A 86 1.87 8.79 2.39
CA LEU A 86 2.98 8.27 1.58
C LEU A 86 2.59 7.00 0.83
N PHE A 87 1.81 6.12 1.46
CA PHE A 87 1.29 4.92 0.81
C PHE A 87 0.31 5.29 -0.30
N CYS A 88 -0.57 6.26 -0.07
CA CYS A 88 -1.47 6.78 -1.11
C CYS A 88 -0.69 7.33 -2.31
N GLU A 89 0.34 8.12 -2.05
CA GLU A 89 1.20 8.66 -3.11
C GLU A 89 1.87 7.55 -3.92
N ALA A 90 2.33 6.50 -3.24
CA ALA A 90 2.93 5.35 -3.91
C ALA A 90 1.90 4.63 -4.81
N GLY A 91 0.69 4.46 -4.33
CA GLY A 91 -0.41 3.88 -5.10
C GLY A 91 -0.77 4.72 -6.32
N GLU A 92 -0.87 6.03 -6.16
CA GLU A 92 -1.13 6.96 -7.25
C GLU A 92 -0.02 6.91 -8.31
N ALA A 93 1.23 6.89 -7.87
CA ALA A 93 2.38 6.81 -8.76
C ALA A 93 2.38 5.50 -9.56
N LEU A 94 2.05 4.39 -8.91
CA LEU A 94 1.94 3.09 -9.57
C LEU A 94 0.81 3.08 -10.60
N CYS A 95 -0.35 3.64 -10.26
CA CYS A 95 -1.48 3.76 -11.19
C CYS A 95 -1.11 4.61 -12.41
N ALA A 96 -0.42 5.73 -12.21
CA ALA A 96 0.05 6.57 -13.30
C ALA A 96 1.04 5.82 -14.21
N GLN A 97 1.96 5.06 -13.62
CA GLN A 97 2.94 4.26 -14.35
C GLN A 97 2.30 3.18 -15.23
N THR A 98 1.24 2.56 -14.74
CA THR A 98 0.58 1.44 -15.41
C THR A 98 -0.61 1.87 -16.28
N GLY A 99 -0.97 3.14 -16.28
CA GLY A 99 -2.14 3.64 -17.00
C GLY A 99 -3.46 3.18 -16.41
N THR A 100 -3.46 2.85 -15.11
CA THR A 100 -4.63 2.36 -14.39
C THR A 100 -5.31 3.53 -13.67
N LYS A 101 -6.63 3.56 -13.66
CA LYS A 101 -7.38 4.55 -12.88
C LYS A 101 -7.53 4.06 -11.44
N LEU A 102 -7.41 4.98 -10.48
CA LEU A 102 -7.67 4.64 -9.08
C LEU A 102 -9.05 4.04 -8.87
N SER A 103 -10.03 4.51 -9.62
CA SER A 103 -11.40 3.98 -9.55
C SER A 103 -11.54 2.53 -10.00
N ASP A 104 -10.55 1.98 -10.70
CA ASP A 104 -10.55 0.59 -11.15
C ASP A 104 -9.96 -0.36 -10.10
N ILE A 105 -9.35 0.18 -9.06
CA ILE A 105 -8.78 -0.62 -7.96
C ILE A 105 -9.89 -1.03 -7.00
N ASP A 106 -9.95 -2.31 -6.72
CA ASP A 106 -10.90 -2.91 -5.79
C ASP A 106 -10.39 -2.86 -4.36
#